data_9c2643163f3776b69fc26da5b632c27a
#
_entry.id   9c2643163f3776b69fc26da5b632c27a
#
_cell.length_a   1.000
_cell.length_b   1.000
_cell.length_c   1.000
_cell.angle_alpha   90.00
_cell.angle_beta   90.00
_cell.angle_gamma   90.00
#
_symmetry.space_group_name_H-M   'P 1'
#
loop_
_entity.id
_entity.type
_entity.pdbx_description
1 polymer ?
#
loop_
_entity_poly.entity_id
_entity_poly.type
_entity_poly.pdbx_seq_one_letter_code
_entity_poly.pdbx_strand_id
1 'polypeptide(L)'
;MDLLNTLVDKGLRRETPTRAEALAVLATTDDELLDVVAAAGKVRRHWFGRRVKLNYLVNLKSGLCPEDCSYCSQRLGSKADILKYTWLKPDEASQAAAAGLAGGAKRVCLVASGRGPTDRDVDRVSDTIKAIKEQNEDVEVCACLGLLSDGQAERLREAGADAYNHNLNTSESTYGEITTTHTYADRVDTVRKAHAAGLSACSGLIAGMGETDEDLVDVVFSLRELDPDSVPVNFLIPFEGTPLAKEWNLTPQRCLRILAMVRFVCPDVEVRIAGGREVHLRTMQPLALHLANSVFLGDYLTSEGQAGKADLEMIADAGFEVEGAGEVTLPEHRAGGGCGSHEGGGACGSHDGAEAGCGSHEGGGACGSHDGAEAGCGSHEGGGCGSHEGGGVCGTAPASAPAPAASADEPRPGLVAVRRRGAGTDLAPNA
;
A
#
# COMPACT_ATOMS: atom_id res chain seq x y z
N MET A 1 -5.55 4.28 -28.10
CA MET A 1 -4.35 3.47 -28.43
C MET A 1 -3.12 4.32 -28.77
N ASP A 2 -3.29 5.49 -29.39
CA ASP A 2 -2.17 6.38 -29.75
C ASP A 2 -1.45 6.93 -28.51
N LEU A 3 -2.17 7.45 -27.51
CA LEU A 3 -1.59 7.96 -26.26
C LEU A 3 -0.72 6.92 -25.55
N LEU A 4 -1.25 5.72 -25.31
CA LEU A 4 -0.55 4.68 -24.54
C LEU A 4 0.70 4.18 -25.27
N ASN A 5 0.67 4.04 -26.59
CA ASN A 5 1.85 3.69 -27.38
C ASN A 5 2.91 4.80 -27.30
N THR A 6 2.50 6.07 -27.42
CA THR A 6 3.41 7.21 -27.28
C THR A 6 4.07 7.22 -25.90
N LEU A 7 3.31 6.98 -24.84
CA LEU A 7 3.84 6.92 -23.46
C LEU A 7 4.79 5.74 -23.24
N VAL A 8 4.50 4.58 -23.82
CA VAL A 8 5.42 3.43 -23.80
C VAL A 8 6.72 3.81 -24.49
N ASP A 9 6.67 4.34 -25.70
CA ASP A 9 7.86 4.71 -26.45
C ASP A 9 8.70 5.75 -25.72
N LYS A 10 8.08 6.76 -25.12
CA LYS A 10 8.77 7.74 -24.26
C LYS A 10 9.41 7.07 -23.04
N GLY A 11 8.66 6.23 -22.32
CA GLY A 11 9.15 5.54 -21.13
C GLY A 11 10.33 4.61 -21.40
N LEU A 12 10.34 3.93 -22.55
CA LEU A 12 11.48 3.10 -22.98
C LEU A 12 12.74 3.92 -23.30
N ARG A 13 12.60 5.18 -23.72
CA ARG A 13 13.70 6.10 -24.03
C ARG A 13 14.03 7.11 -22.91
N ARG A 14 13.39 7.00 -21.74
CA ARG A 14 13.50 7.95 -20.61
C ARG A 14 13.01 9.37 -20.95
N GLU A 15 12.24 9.53 -22.01
CA GLU A 15 11.64 10.82 -22.36
C GLU A 15 10.50 11.16 -21.41
N THR A 16 10.48 12.38 -20.91
CA THR A 16 9.41 12.85 -20.03
C THR A 16 8.13 13.06 -20.84
N PRO A 17 6.99 12.49 -20.43
CA PRO A 17 5.72 12.85 -21.03
C PRO A 17 5.38 14.31 -20.78
N THR A 18 4.48 14.87 -21.58
CA THR A 18 3.91 16.18 -21.30
C THR A 18 2.92 16.09 -20.12
N ARG A 19 2.65 17.23 -19.46
CA ARG A 19 1.63 17.30 -18.42
C ARG A 19 0.25 16.88 -18.92
N ALA A 20 -0.10 17.26 -20.17
CA ALA A 20 -1.36 16.87 -20.79
C ALA A 20 -1.45 15.34 -20.98
N GLU A 21 -0.37 14.68 -21.37
CA GLU A 21 -0.32 13.21 -21.48
C GLU A 21 -0.47 12.55 -20.09
N ALA A 22 0.16 13.09 -19.05
CA ALA A 22 0.02 12.59 -17.68
C ALA A 22 -1.42 12.74 -17.15
N LEU A 23 -2.05 13.90 -17.36
CA LEU A 23 -3.46 14.12 -17.05
C LEU A 23 -4.38 13.16 -17.82
N ALA A 24 -4.09 12.91 -19.10
CA ALA A 24 -4.88 11.99 -19.91
C ALA A 24 -4.83 10.55 -19.38
N VAL A 25 -3.73 10.10 -18.75
CA VAL A 25 -3.67 8.81 -18.04
C VAL A 25 -4.63 8.80 -16.86
N LEU A 26 -4.66 9.86 -16.06
CA LEU A 26 -5.57 9.96 -14.91
C LEU A 26 -7.04 10.02 -15.31
N ALA A 27 -7.34 10.59 -16.49
CA ALA A 27 -8.69 10.73 -17.04
C ALA A 27 -9.22 9.50 -17.79
N THR A 28 -8.41 8.45 -17.97
CA THR A 28 -8.88 7.21 -18.62
C THR A 28 -10.05 6.57 -17.87
N THR A 29 -10.93 5.92 -18.59
CA THR A 29 -12.10 5.23 -18.04
C THR A 29 -11.74 3.91 -17.35
N ASP A 30 -12.67 3.33 -16.60
CA ASP A 30 -12.47 2.02 -15.99
C ASP A 30 -12.38 0.89 -17.04
N ASP A 31 -13.01 1.05 -18.21
CA ASP A 31 -12.93 0.11 -19.33
C ASP A 31 -11.52 0.07 -19.94
N GLU A 32 -10.79 1.19 -19.90
CA GLU A 32 -9.43 1.33 -20.43
C GLU A 32 -8.36 0.94 -19.40
N LEU A 33 -8.73 0.67 -18.14
CA LEU A 33 -7.79 0.49 -17.05
C LEU A 33 -6.73 -0.59 -17.31
N LEU A 34 -7.14 -1.75 -17.84
CA LEU A 34 -6.21 -2.85 -18.10
C LEU A 34 -5.24 -2.51 -19.23
N ASP A 35 -5.65 -1.73 -20.23
CA ASP A 35 -4.77 -1.24 -21.29
C ASP A 35 -3.71 -0.28 -20.72
N VAL A 36 -4.10 0.62 -19.78
CA VAL A 36 -3.19 1.51 -19.08
C VAL A 36 -2.17 0.71 -18.25
N VAL A 37 -2.64 -0.29 -17.49
CA VAL A 37 -1.78 -1.17 -16.68
C VAL A 37 -0.82 -1.96 -17.59
N ALA A 38 -1.32 -2.50 -18.70
CA ALA A 38 -0.49 -3.25 -19.63
C ALA A 38 0.59 -2.38 -20.29
N ALA A 39 0.24 -1.15 -20.68
CA ALA A 39 1.17 -0.19 -21.28
C ALA A 39 2.27 0.24 -20.29
N ALA A 40 1.91 0.71 -19.10
CA ALA A 40 2.87 1.09 -18.07
C ALA A 40 3.70 -0.12 -17.59
N GLY A 41 3.11 -1.32 -17.60
CA GLY A 41 3.78 -2.58 -17.31
C GLY A 41 4.89 -2.93 -18.30
N LYS A 42 4.79 -2.51 -19.58
CA LYS A 42 5.90 -2.67 -20.55
C LYS A 42 7.11 -1.83 -20.13
N VAL A 43 6.89 -0.57 -19.72
CA VAL A 43 7.93 0.32 -19.24
C VAL A 43 8.59 -0.23 -17.97
N ARG A 44 7.78 -0.64 -16.98
CA ARG A 44 8.25 -1.24 -15.74
C ARG A 44 9.11 -2.48 -15.99
N ARG A 45 8.67 -3.39 -16.88
CA ARG A 45 9.43 -4.60 -17.20
C ARG A 45 10.71 -4.33 -17.96
N HIS A 46 10.75 -3.28 -18.79
CA HIS A 46 11.97 -2.89 -19.49
C HIS A 46 13.08 -2.52 -18.52
N TRP A 47 12.79 -1.72 -17.50
CA TRP A 47 13.79 -1.20 -16.56
C TRP A 47 14.10 -2.16 -15.40
N PHE A 48 13.10 -2.90 -14.90
CA PHE A 48 13.21 -3.69 -13.67
C PHE A 48 12.99 -5.20 -13.87
N GLY A 49 12.70 -5.65 -15.08
CA GLY A 49 12.41 -7.06 -15.34
C GLY A 49 11.21 -7.56 -14.52
N ARG A 50 11.39 -8.67 -13.81
CA ARG A 50 10.36 -9.27 -12.93
C ARG A 50 10.64 -9.04 -11.43
N ARG A 51 11.69 -8.32 -11.09
CA ARG A 51 12.13 -8.13 -9.71
C ARG A 51 11.25 -7.14 -8.96
N VAL A 52 10.97 -7.48 -7.69
CA VAL A 52 10.29 -6.63 -6.71
C VAL A 52 11.21 -6.47 -5.50
N LYS A 53 11.56 -5.23 -5.18
CA LYS A 53 12.38 -4.89 -4.01
C LYS A 53 11.52 -4.81 -2.77
N LEU A 54 11.89 -5.52 -1.73
CA LEU A 54 11.24 -5.45 -0.43
C LEU A 54 11.94 -4.46 0.49
N ASN A 55 11.15 -3.65 1.17
CA ASN A 55 11.61 -2.69 2.16
C ASN A 55 10.91 -2.98 3.49
N TYR A 56 11.59 -2.73 4.60
CA TYR A 56 11.06 -2.94 5.93
C TYR A 56 11.19 -1.67 6.77
N LEU A 57 10.14 -1.34 7.54
CA LEU A 57 10.09 -0.15 8.37
C LEU A 57 10.46 -0.48 9.82
N VAL A 58 11.44 0.24 10.37
CA VAL A 58 11.74 0.25 11.80
C VAL A 58 11.35 1.62 12.35
N ASN A 59 10.28 1.66 13.13
CA ASN A 59 9.79 2.88 13.73
C ASN A 59 10.56 3.20 15.02
N LEU A 60 11.63 4.00 14.92
CA LEU A 60 12.53 4.31 16.04
C LEU A 60 11.89 5.17 17.13
N LYS A 61 10.95 6.05 16.73
CA LYS A 61 10.25 7.00 17.61
C LYS A 61 8.85 7.22 17.07
N SER A 62 7.84 7.10 17.91
CA SER A 62 6.44 7.18 17.50
C SER A 62 5.63 8.18 18.29
N GLY A 63 4.78 8.93 17.59
CA GLY A 63 3.93 9.98 18.15
C GLY A 63 4.70 11.22 18.61
N LEU A 64 4.01 12.14 19.28
CA LEU A 64 4.59 13.36 19.88
C LEU A 64 5.36 14.24 18.88
N CYS A 65 5.01 14.19 17.57
CA CYS A 65 5.59 15.06 16.57
C CYS A 65 5.04 16.50 16.74
N PRO A 66 5.90 17.54 16.79
CA PRO A 66 5.45 18.92 16.97
C PRO A 66 4.78 19.51 15.73
N GLU A 67 4.85 18.82 14.60
CA GLU A 67 4.27 19.24 13.32
C GLU A 67 2.74 19.04 13.29
N ASP A 68 2.06 19.82 12.43
CA ASP A 68 0.61 19.85 12.31
C ASP A 68 0.05 19.17 11.06
N CYS A 69 0.84 18.33 10.37
CA CYS A 69 0.44 17.67 9.13
C CYS A 69 -0.92 16.99 9.27
N SER A 70 -1.90 17.40 8.46
CA SER A 70 -3.32 17.04 8.60
C SER A 70 -3.59 15.53 8.42
N TYR A 71 -2.78 14.83 7.63
CA TYR A 71 -2.88 13.39 7.39
C TYR A 71 -2.24 12.52 8.48
N CYS A 72 -1.39 13.11 9.35
CA CYS A 72 -0.47 12.33 10.17
C CYS A 72 -1.07 11.96 11.54
N SER A 73 -1.16 10.67 11.83
CA SER A 73 -1.59 10.15 13.13
C SER A 73 -0.60 10.44 14.26
N GLN A 74 0.69 10.72 13.95
CA GLN A 74 1.76 10.94 14.91
C GLN A 74 1.91 12.40 15.38
N ARG A 75 1.18 13.34 14.77
CA ARG A 75 1.25 14.77 15.13
C ARG A 75 0.88 15.01 16.60
N LEU A 76 1.49 16.01 17.24
CA LEU A 76 1.07 16.48 18.55
C LEU A 76 -0.37 17.02 18.45
N GLY A 77 -1.25 16.57 19.32
CA GLY A 77 -2.67 16.91 19.26
C GLY A 77 -3.53 15.98 18.39
N SER A 78 -2.94 14.99 17.71
CA SER A 78 -3.72 13.89 17.12
C SER A 78 -4.44 13.10 18.23
N LYS A 79 -5.72 12.83 17.99
CA LYS A 79 -6.55 11.94 18.83
C LYS A 79 -6.51 10.50 18.36
N ALA A 80 -5.67 10.19 17.35
CA ALA A 80 -5.50 8.83 16.87
C ALA A 80 -4.94 7.94 17.97
N ASP A 81 -5.53 6.77 18.09
CA ASP A 81 -5.09 5.74 19.03
C ASP A 81 -3.90 4.97 18.43
N ILE A 82 -2.70 5.40 18.75
CA ILE A 82 -1.43 4.83 18.27
C ILE A 82 -0.47 4.63 19.43
N LEU A 83 0.46 3.69 19.30
CA LEU A 83 1.59 3.56 20.22
C LEU A 83 2.45 4.83 20.18
N LYS A 84 2.80 5.32 21.37
CA LYS A 84 3.64 6.52 21.56
C LYS A 84 4.84 6.17 22.42
N TYR A 85 6.04 6.39 21.91
CA TYR A 85 7.29 6.22 22.63
C TYR A 85 8.35 7.17 22.08
N THR A 86 9.32 7.51 22.93
CA THR A 86 10.34 8.51 22.56
C THR A 86 11.42 7.93 21.67
N TRP A 87 11.94 6.76 22.00
CA TRP A 87 12.93 6.05 21.18
C TRP A 87 12.92 4.55 21.53
N LEU A 88 13.11 3.70 20.51
CA LEU A 88 13.49 2.31 20.75
C LEU A 88 14.89 2.25 21.36
N LYS A 89 15.14 1.22 22.14
CA LYS A 89 16.51 0.90 22.56
C LYS A 89 17.31 0.41 21.34
N PRO A 90 18.65 0.60 21.34
CA PRO A 90 19.49 0.18 20.23
C PRO A 90 19.32 -1.30 19.88
N ASP A 91 19.24 -2.17 20.86
CA ASP A 91 19.05 -3.62 20.66
C ASP A 91 17.70 -3.95 20.03
N GLU A 92 16.63 -3.24 20.43
CA GLU A 92 15.30 -3.41 19.87
C GLU A 92 15.25 -2.99 18.37
N ALA A 93 15.94 -1.89 18.03
CA ALA A 93 16.04 -1.41 16.66
C ALA A 93 16.82 -2.40 15.75
N SER A 94 17.93 -2.95 16.25
CA SER A 94 18.73 -3.95 15.54
C SER A 94 17.98 -5.26 15.36
N GLN A 95 17.24 -5.73 16.38
CA GLN A 95 16.41 -6.93 16.29
C GLN A 95 15.27 -6.75 15.29
N ALA A 96 14.62 -5.58 15.28
CA ALA A 96 13.57 -5.27 14.31
C ALA A 96 14.12 -5.25 12.87
N ALA A 97 15.31 -4.68 12.66
CA ALA A 97 15.98 -4.72 11.36
C ALA A 97 16.29 -6.15 10.92
N ALA A 98 16.85 -6.98 11.83
CA ALA A 98 17.15 -8.38 11.55
C ALA A 98 15.89 -9.19 11.20
N ALA A 99 14.75 -8.94 11.85
CA ALA A 99 13.48 -9.58 11.52
C ALA A 99 13.02 -9.22 10.09
N GLY A 100 13.13 -7.94 9.69
CA GLY A 100 12.82 -7.50 8.34
C GLY A 100 13.70 -8.17 7.27
N LEU A 101 14.99 -8.30 7.55
CA LEU A 101 15.95 -8.96 6.66
C LEU A 101 15.67 -10.47 6.53
N ALA A 102 15.34 -11.12 7.64
CA ALA A 102 14.93 -12.53 7.63
C ALA A 102 13.65 -12.75 6.80
N GLY A 103 12.76 -11.73 6.72
CA GLY A 103 11.58 -11.70 5.85
C GLY A 103 11.88 -11.42 4.38
N GLY A 104 13.16 -11.21 4.00
CA GLY A 104 13.57 -10.95 2.61
C GLY A 104 13.70 -9.47 2.23
N ALA A 105 13.62 -8.55 3.18
CA ALA A 105 13.81 -7.13 2.89
C ALA A 105 15.25 -6.86 2.42
N LYS A 106 15.40 -6.10 1.34
CA LYS A 106 16.70 -5.63 0.84
C LYS A 106 17.07 -4.29 1.49
N ARG A 107 16.06 -3.48 1.86
CA ARG A 107 16.25 -2.17 2.49
C ARG A 107 15.51 -2.10 3.83
N VAL A 108 16.20 -1.58 4.84
CA VAL A 108 15.62 -1.23 6.14
C VAL A 108 15.50 0.29 6.23
N CYS A 109 14.28 0.77 6.53
CA CYS A 109 13.99 2.20 6.67
C CYS A 109 13.85 2.54 8.16
N LEU A 110 14.81 3.29 8.70
CA LEU A 110 14.84 3.78 10.07
C LEU A 110 14.06 5.10 10.16
N VAL A 111 12.90 5.07 10.82
CA VAL A 111 11.97 6.22 10.83
C VAL A 111 11.80 6.76 12.23
N ALA A 112 11.93 8.08 12.40
CA ALA A 112 11.63 8.76 13.65
C ALA A 112 10.61 9.88 13.44
N SER A 113 9.56 9.91 14.27
CA SER A 113 8.61 11.03 14.26
C SER A 113 9.26 12.31 14.79
N GLY A 114 9.05 13.44 14.11
CA GLY A 114 9.60 14.74 14.48
C GLY A 114 9.67 15.70 13.31
N ARG A 115 9.92 16.99 13.58
CA ARG A 115 10.19 17.99 12.55
C ARG A 115 11.51 17.70 11.84
N GLY A 116 12.54 17.39 12.58
CA GLY A 116 13.88 17.06 12.13
C GLY A 116 14.71 16.54 13.31
N PRO A 117 15.85 15.89 13.06
CA PRO A 117 16.69 15.35 14.10
C PRO A 117 17.52 16.47 14.77
N THR A 118 17.72 16.34 16.06
CA THR A 118 18.83 17.04 16.74
C THR A 118 20.15 16.32 16.44
N ASP A 119 21.29 16.95 16.68
CA ASP A 119 22.60 16.31 16.50
C ASP A 119 22.75 15.03 17.32
N ARG A 120 22.19 15.03 18.54
CA ARG A 120 22.12 13.82 19.38
C ARG A 120 21.27 12.71 18.77
N ASP A 121 20.20 13.08 18.06
CA ASP A 121 19.37 12.09 17.36
C ASP A 121 20.12 11.52 16.16
N VAL A 122 20.88 12.37 15.44
CA VAL A 122 21.76 11.92 14.36
C VAL A 122 22.81 10.95 14.88
N ASP A 123 23.49 11.25 16.01
CA ASP A 123 24.46 10.33 16.61
C ASP A 123 23.83 8.98 16.94
N ARG A 124 22.66 8.99 17.60
CA ARG A 124 21.93 7.76 17.94
C ARG A 124 21.58 6.92 16.73
N VAL A 125 21.06 7.55 15.67
CA VAL A 125 20.70 6.84 14.43
C VAL A 125 21.94 6.36 13.71
N SER A 126 23.02 7.13 13.71
CA SER A 126 24.32 6.74 13.16
C SER A 126 24.87 5.47 13.84
N ASP A 127 24.78 5.39 15.16
CA ASP A 127 25.19 4.18 15.90
C ASP A 127 24.30 2.96 15.53
N THR A 128 22.99 3.18 15.36
CA THR A 128 22.06 2.13 14.91
C THR A 128 22.40 1.65 13.49
N ILE A 129 22.71 2.58 12.57
CA ILE A 129 23.10 2.27 11.18
C ILE A 129 24.36 1.40 11.18
N LYS A 130 25.40 1.82 11.92
CA LYS A 130 26.66 1.05 12.04
C LYS A 130 26.41 -0.36 12.55
N ALA A 131 25.64 -0.51 13.64
CA ALA A 131 25.31 -1.81 14.21
C ALA A 131 24.54 -2.73 13.22
N ILE A 132 23.66 -2.18 12.38
CA ILE A 132 22.96 -2.94 11.36
C ILE A 132 23.93 -3.36 10.24
N LYS A 133 24.77 -2.45 9.76
CA LYS A 133 25.78 -2.70 8.71
C LYS A 133 26.83 -3.72 9.14
N GLU A 134 27.28 -3.70 10.39
CA GLU A 134 28.22 -4.68 10.94
C GLU A 134 27.66 -6.11 10.92
N GLN A 135 26.35 -6.27 11.08
CA GLN A 135 25.68 -7.58 11.04
C GLN A 135 25.30 -8.00 9.63
N ASN A 136 25.07 -7.04 8.72
CA ASN A 136 24.55 -7.27 7.37
C ASN A 136 25.16 -6.24 6.42
N GLU A 137 26.32 -6.51 5.85
CA GLU A 137 27.08 -5.58 5.01
C GLU A 137 26.29 -5.15 3.75
N ASP A 138 25.55 -6.07 3.14
CA ASP A 138 24.80 -5.87 1.89
C ASP A 138 23.43 -5.22 2.05
N VAL A 139 22.98 -4.93 3.29
CA VAL A 139 21.69 -4.30 3.50
C VAL A 139 21.74 -2.83 3.13
N GLU A 140 20.72 -2.35 2.44
CA GLU A 140 20.53 -0.92 2.27
C GLU A 140 19.83 -0.32 3.51
N VAL A 141 20.41 0.73 4.09
CA VAL A 141 19.82 1.47 5.20
C VAL A 141 19.34 2.84 4.74
N CYS A 142 18.05 3.09 4.92
CA CYS A 142 17.42 4.38 4.62
C CYS A 142 17.05 5.08 5.92
N ALA A 143 17.43 6.35 6.10
CA ALA A 143 17.00 7.17 7.23
C ALA A 143 15.82 8.06 6.83
N CYS A 144 14.86 8.28 7.76
CA CYS A 144 13.70 9.15 7.58
C CYS A 144 13.44 9.88 8.91
N LEU A 145 14.10 11.02 9.11
CA LEU A 145 14.16 11.73 10.39
C LEU A 145 13.52 13.13 10.35
N GLY A 146 12.90 13.50 9.23
CA GLY A 146 12.32 14.84 9.01
C GLY A 146 13.28 15.77 8.25
N LEU A 147 13.19 17.07 8.53
CA LEU A 147 13.99 18.12 7.88
C LEU A 147 15.44 18.07 8.36
N LEU A 148 16.39 18.09 7.41
CA LEU A 148 17.81 18.06 7.73
C LEU A 148 18.41 19.47 7.85
N SER A 149 19.19 19.68 8.89
CA SER A 149 20.12 20.81 9.00
C SER A 149 21.41 20.51 8.28
N ASP A 150 22.22 21.54 8.03
CA ASP A 150 23.51 21.42 7.34
C ASP A 150 24.46 20.45 8.09
N GLY A 151 25.14 19.59 7.35
CA GLY A 151 26.07 18.59 7.87
C GLY A 151 25.43 17.31 8.41
N GLN A 152 24.09 17.26 8.56
CA GLN A 152 23.43 16.07 9.12
C GLN A 152 23.32 14.94 8.08
N ALA A 153 23.13 15.26 6.80
CA ALA A 153 23.09 14.29 5.71
C ALA A 153 24.46 13.59 5.56
N GLU A 154 25.54 14.37 5.59
CA GLU A 154 26.92 13.89 5.50
C GLU A 154 27.24 12.92 6.64
N ARG A 155 26.88 13.27 7.88
CA ARG A 155 27.09 12.40 9.05
C ARG A 155 26.34 11.07 8.95
N LEU A 156 25.10 11.08 8.45
CA LEU A 156 24.34 9.86 8.21
C LEU A 156 25.01 9.02 7.11
N ARG A 157 25.50 9.65 6.04
CA ARG A 157 26.24 8.97 4.96
C ARG A 157 27.55 8.33 5.49
N GLU A 158 28.32 9.07 6.26
CA GLU A 158 29.54 8.58 6.91
C GLU A 158 29.28 7.41 7.87
N ALA A 159 28.11 7.38 8.50
CA ALA A 159 27.69 6.27 9.34
C ALA A 159 27.28 5.01 8.54
N GLY A 160 27.16 5.10 7.22
CA GLY A 160 26.79 3.99 6.35
C GLY A 160 25.35 4.01 5.88
N ALA A 161 24.61 5.11 6.06
CA ALA A 161 23.29 5.24 5.40
C ALA A 161 23.47 5.22 3.87
N ASP A 162 22.60 4.50 3.18
CA ASP A 162 22.56 4.43 1.72
C ASP A 162 21.56 5.42 1.14
N ALA A 163 20.47 5.69 1.86
CA ALA A 163 19.36 6.53 1.39
C ALA A 163 18.82 7.44 2.50
N TYR A 164 18.16 8.52 2.06
CA TYR A 164 17.36 9.37 2.94
C TYR A 164 15.96 9.56 2.35
N ASN A 165 14.93 9.26 3.15
CA ASN A 165 13.55 9.45 2.75
C ASN A 165 12.98 10.76 3.28
N HIS A 166 12.52 11.60 2.37
CA HIS A 166 11.75 12.79 2.71
C HIS A 166 10.77 13.14 1.58
N ASN A 167 9.50 12.79 1.76
CA ASN A 167 8.48 12.95 0.73
C ASN A 167 8.10 14.42 0.51
N LEU A 168 7.80 14.81 -0.72
CA LEU A 168 7.11 16.07 -1.02
C LEU A 168 5.66 16.04 -0.53
N ASN A 169 5.03 14.88 -0.56
CA ASN A 169 3.66 14.56 -0.19
C ASN A 169 2.60 15.06 -1.18
N THR A 170 2.56 16.33 -1.52
CA THR A 170 1.59 16.96 -2.44
C THR A 170 2.25 18.05 -3.27
N SER A 171 1.49 18.74 -4.12
CA SER A 171 1.96 19.89 -4.92
C SER A 171 2.30 21.09 -4.03
N GLU A 172 3.11 22.02 -4.55
CA GLU A 172 3.43 23.26 -3.87
C GLU A 172 2.18 24.12 -3.63
N SER A 173 1.25 24.14 -4.61
CA SER A 173 0.01 24.93 -4.56
C SER A 173 -0.90 24.54 -3.39
N THR A 174 -1.03 23.27 -3.08
CA THR A 174 -1.90 22.74 -2.02
C THR A 174 -1.17 22.50 -0.70
N TYR A 175 0.15 22.72 -0.67
CA TYR A 175 0.98 22.33 0.48
C TYR A 175 0.56 23.02 1.78
N GLY A 176 0.20 24.31 1.71
CA GLY A 176 -0.23 25.10 2.86
C GLY A 176 -1.57 24.65 3.48
N GLU A 177 -2.37 23.88 2.73
CA GLU A 177 -3.61 23.29 3.24
C GLU A 177 -3.36 22.02 4.08
N ILE A 178 -2.21 21.38 3.83
CA ILE A 178 -1.85 20.11 4.48
C ILE A 178 -1.05 20.36 5.76
N THR A 179 -0.19 21.37 5.81
CA THR A 179 0.63 21.72 6.99
C THR A 179 0.98 23.19 6.99
N THR A 180 1.09 23.77 8.19
CA THR A 180 1.48 25.17 8.40
C THR A 180 2.81 25.32 9.13
N THR A 181 3.35 24.25 9.70
CA THR A 181 4.55 24.30 10.54
C THR A 181 5.86 24.23 9.75
N HIS A 182 5.82 23.83 8.49
CA HIS A 182 6.95 23.86 7.55
C HIS A 182 6.44 24.02 6.12
N THR A 183 7.33 24.43 5.22
CA THR A 183 7.00 24.77 3.83
C THR A 183 7.34 23.63 2.86
N TYR A 184 6.80 23.71 1.63
CA TYR A 184 7.20 22.87 0.52
C TYR A 184 8.71 23.02 0.21
N ALA A 185 9.22 24.27 0.26
CA ALA A 185 10.62 24.55 0.02
C ALA A 185 11.56 23.88 1.06
N ASP A 186 11.15 23.78 2.32
CA ASP A 186 11.92 23.07 3.36
C ASP A 186 12.09 21.58 3.02
N ARG A 187 11.07 20.97 2.39
CA ARG A 187 11.15 19.57 1.95
C ARG A 187 12.06 19.42 0.75
N VAL A 188 11.93 20.28 -0.25
CA VAL A 188 12.82 20.30 -1.41
C VAL A 188 14.27 20.49 -0.98
N ASP A 189 14.55 21.39 -0.06
CA ASP A 189 15.89 21.63 0.48
C ASP A 189 16.46 20.38 1.16
N THR A 190 15.65 19.68 1.96
CA THR A 190 16.05 18.44 2.61
C THR A 190 16.41 17.33 1.61
N VAL A 191 15.62 17.16 0.55
CA VAL A 191 15.91 16.19 -0.51
C VAL A 191 17.21 16.54 -1.23
N ARG A 192 17.43 17.82 -1.53
CA ARG A 192 18.67 18.30 -2.15
C ARG A 192 19.89 18.11 -1.27
N LYS A 193 19.78 18.37 0.05
CA LYS A 193 20.85 18.12 1.02
C LYS A 193 21.23 16.63 1.06
N ALA A 194 20.24 15.75 1.10
CA ALA A 194 20.47 14.31 1.07
C ALA A 194 21.22 13.89 -0.22
N HIS A 195 20.77 14.37 -1.37
CA HIS A 195 21.40 14.08 -2.65
C HIS A 195 22.83 14.64 -2.74
N ALA A 196 23.04 15.88 -2.29
CA ALA A 196 24.37 16.51 -2.27
C ALA A 196 25.37 15.77 -1.39
N ALA A 197 24.91 15.13 -0.29
CA ALA A 197 25.73 14.29 0.57
C ALA A 197 26.00 12.88 -0.01
N GLY A 198 25.49 12.57 -1.20
CA GLY A 198 25.66 11.26 -1.84
C GLY A 198 24.74 10.17 -1.26
N LEU A 199 23.66 10.55 -0.57
CA LEU A 199 22.61 9.62 -0.20
C LEU A 199 21.63 9.45 -1.37
N SER A 200 21.15 8.22 -1.60
CA SER A 200 20.06 7.95 -2.52
C SER A 200 18.81 8.71 -2.07
N ALA A 201 18.34 9.64 -2.90
CA ALA A 201 17.16 10.43 -2.58
C ALA A 201 15.90 9.59 -2.75
N CYS A 202 15.15 9.41 -1.66
CA CYS A 202 13.85 8.76 -1.66
C CYS A 202 12.78 9.82 -1.34
N SER A 203 11.98 10.20 -2.33
CA SER A 203 10.96 11.23 -2.16
C SER A 203 9.70 10.86 -2.95
N GLY A 204 8.54 11.02 -2.35
CA GLY A 204 7.28 10.59 -2.93
C GLY A 204 6.09 11.45 -2.53
N LEU A 205 4.89 10.89 -2.74
CA LEU A 205 3.63 11.58 -2.55
C LEU A 205 2.65 10.77 -1.69
N ILE A 206 1.60 11.45 -1.25
CA ILE A 206 0.40 10.87 -0.65
C ILE A 206 -0.78 11.29 -1.51
N ALA A 207 -1.46 10.33 -2.13
CA ALA A 207 -2.68 10.59 -2.87
C ALA A 207 -3.92 10.39 -1.99
N GLY A 208 -4.98 11.15 -2.27
CA GLY A 208 -6.27 11.04 -1.59
C GLY A 208 -6.49 12.06 -0.47
N MET A 209 -5.68 13.12 -0.40
CA MET A 209 -5.81 14.19 0.59
C MET A 209 -6.75 15.34 0.16
N GLY A 210 -7.42 15.20 -0.99
CA GLY A 210 -8.31 16.21 -1.56
C GLY A 210 -7.72 16.98 -2.74
N GLU A 211 -6.52 16.59 -3.17
CA GLU A 211 -5.81 17.17 -4.32
C GLU A 211 -6.54 16.91 -5.64
N THR A 212 -6.33 17.81 -6.62
CA THR A 212 -6.79 17.66 -8.00
C THR A 212 -5.88 16.75 -8.83
N ASP A 213 -6.29 16.44 -10.08
CA ASP A 213 -5.44 15.72 -11.02
C ASP A 213 -4.21 16.53 -11.41
N GLU A 214 -4.36 17.85 -11.54
CA GLU A 214 -3.29 18.79 -11.79
C GLU A 214 -2.27 18.78 -10.65
N ASP A 215 -2.70 18.75 -9.39
CA ASP A 215 -1.82 18.67 -8.22
C ASP A 215 -1.03 17.37 -8.20
N LEU A 216 -1.67 16.24 -8.54
CA LEU A 216 -0.99 14.94 -8.65
C LEU A 216 0.09 14.95 -9.75
N VAL A 217 -0.23 15.54 -10.91
CA VAL A 217 0.75 15.70 -11.98
C VAL A 217 1.87 16.63 -11.54
N ASP A 218 1.55 17.76 -10.89
CA ASP A 218 2.52 18.73 -10.42
C ASP A 218 3.53 18.13 -9.46
N VAL A 219 3.08 17.40 -8.44
CA VAL A 219 3.99 16.77 -7.47
C VAL A 219 4.87 15.72 -8.13
N VAL A 220 4.36 14.92 -9.08
CA VAL A 220 5.15 13.89 -9.75
C VAL A 220 6.19 14.48 -10.69
N PHE A 221 5.88 15.59 -11.39
CA PHE A 221 6.86 16.31 -12.19
C PHE A 221 7.93 16.98 -11.31
N SER A 222 7.55 17.57 -10.18
CA SER A 222 8.50 18.11 -9.21
C SER A 222 9.41 17.03 -8.61
N LEU A 223 8.86 15.83 -8.35
CA LEU A 223 9.67 14.68 -7.95
C LEU A 223 10.68 14.32 -9.03
N ARG A 224 10.25 14.25 -10.31
CA ARG A 224 11.18 13.95 -11.40
C ARG A 224 12.30 14.98 -11.54
N GLU A 225 12.01 16.27 -11.34
CA GLU A 225 13.00 17.35 -11.36
C GLU A 225 14.04 17.25 -10.23
N LEU A 226 13.66 16.65 -9.10
CA LEU A 226 14.57 16.38 -7.98
C LEU A 226 15.46 15.16 -8.21
N ASP A 227 15.26 14.42 -9.30
CA ASP A 227 16.03 13.23 -9.71
C ASP A 227 16.17 12.19 -8.57
N PRO A 228 15.07 11.70 -7.97
CA PRO A 228 15.12 10.74 -6.89
C PRO A 228 15.41 9.34 -7.44
N ASP A 229 16.12 8.53 -6.65
CA ASP A 229 16.32 7.11 -6.96
C ASP A 229 15.06 6.26 -6.64
N SER A 230 14.20 6.77 -5.76
CA SER A 230 12.99 6.05 -5.34
C SER A 230 11.81 7.01 -5.11
N VAL A 231 10.65 6.65 -5.66
CA VAL A 231 9.37 7.37 -5.51
C VAL A 231 8.35 6.49 -4.80
N PRO A 232 8.23 6.61 -3.45
CA PRO A 232 7.12 5.98 -2.73
C PRO A 232 5.80 6.68 -3.03
N VAL A 233 4.80 5.90 -3.45
CA VAL A 233 3.43 6.33 -3.64
C VAL A 233 2.61 5.80 -2.47
N ASN A 234 2.18 6.71 -1.61
CA ASN A 234 1.29 6.42 -0.51
C ASN A 234 -0.14 6.76 -0.90
N PHE A 235 -1.08 6.01 -0.40
CA PHE A 235 -2.51 6.31 -0.43
C PHE A 235 -2.94 6.69 0.98
N LEU A 236 -3.64 7.81 1.12
CA LEU A 236 -4.06 8.31 2.43
C LEU A 236 -4.78 7.22 3.22
N ILE A 237 -4.31 6.96 4.43
CA ILE A 237 -5.06 6.18 5.42
C ILE A 237 -5.80 7.19 6.31
N PRO A 238 -7.13 7.30 6.21
CA PRO A 238 -7.91 8.27 6.99
C PRO A 238 -8.02 7.83 8.45
N PHE A 239 -7.00 8.14 9.25
CA PHE A 239 -7.01 7.81 10.67
C PHE A 239 -8.05 8.63 11.43
N GLU A 240 -8.90 7.96 12.18
CA GLU A 240 -9.76 8.63 13.15
C GLU A 240 -8.92 9.46 14.14
N GLY A 241 -9.38 10.67 14.44
CA GLY A 241 -8.62 11.60 15.27
C GLY A 241 -7.60 12.45 14.54
N THR A 242 -7.54 12.36 13.20
CA THR A 242 -6.80 13.31 12.34
C THR A 242 -7.78 14.20 11.57
N PRO A 243 -7.34 15.38 11.06
CA PRO A 243 -8.19 16.24 10.24
C PRO A 243 -8.76 15.56 9.00
N LEU A 244 -8.01 14.68 8.34
CA LEU A 244 -8.40 13.98 7.12
C LEU A 244 -9.08 12.63 7.38
N ALA A 245 -9.62 12.38 8.56
CA ALA A 245 -10.24 11.12 8.94
C ALA A 245 -11.44 10.69 8.08
N LYS A 246 -12.05 11.64 7.35
CA LYS A 246 -13.23 11.38 6.52
C LYS A 246 -12.94 11.34 5.01
N GLU A 247 -11.69 11.52 4.61
CA GLU A 247 -11.27 11.55 3.21
C GLU A 247 -11.12 10.13 2.64
N TRP A 248 -12.20 9.60 2.07
CA TRP A 248 -12.27 8.25 1.46
C TRP A 248 -12.53 8.31 -0.04
N ASN A 249 -11.73 9.10 -0.77
CA ASN A 249 -11.98 9.44 -2.17
C ASN A 249 -11.33 8.48 -3.18
N LEU A 250 -10.44 7.58 -2.71
CA LEU A 250 -9.70 6.68 -3.59
C LEU A 250 -10.46 5.38 -3.87
N THR A 251 -10.46 4.98 -5.15
CA THR A 251 -10.87 3.65 -5.61
C THR A 251 -9.65 2.86 -6.05
N PRO A 252 -9.70 1.51 -6.14
CA PRO A 252 -8.59 0.72 -6.65
C PRO A 252 -8.17 1.13 -8.06
N GLN A 253 -9.15 1.43 -8.92
CA GLN A 253 -8.92 1.88 -10.30
C GLN A 253 -8.17 3.21 -10.33
N ARG A 254 -8.58 4.16 -9.47
CA ARG A 254 -7.89 5.45 -9.34
C ARG A 254 -6.45 5.27 -8.88
N CYS A 255 -6.20 4.43 -7.87
CA CYS A 255 -4.86 4.13 -7.38
C CYS A 255 -3.96 3.54 -8.48
N LEU A 256 -4.50 2.64 -9.32
CA LEU A 256 -3.75 2.06 -10.43
C LEU A 256 -3.41 3.11 -11.51
N ARG A 257 -4.33 4.04 -11.84
CA ARG A 257 -4.04 5.14 -12.77
C ARG A 257 -2.95 6.07 -12.24
N ILE A 258 -2.98 6.39 -10.94
CA ILE A 258 -1.93 7.19 -10.29
C ILE A 258 -0.58 6.47 -10.40
N LEU A 259 -0.50 5.18 -10.05
CA LEU A 259 0.73 4.40 -10.19
C LEU A 259 1.23 4.33 -11.64
N ALA A 260 0.32 4.18 -12.61
CA ALA A 260 0.66 4.16 -14.03
C ALA A 260 1.22 5.52 -14.49
N MET A 261 0.59 6.62 -14.10
CA MET A 261 1.06 7.98 -14.38
C MET A 261 2.45 8.20 -13.79
N VAL A 262 2.68 7.82 -12.51
CA VAL A 262 4.01 7.89 -11.88
C VAL A 262 5.02 7.06 -12.66
N ARG A 263 4.68 5.84 -13.10
CA ARG A 263 5.59 5.00 -13.88
C ARG A 263 5.95 5.60 -15.23
N PHE A 264 5.02 6.25 -15.92
CA PHE A 264 5.31 6.92 -17.20
C PHE A 264 6.17 8.17 -17.01
N VAL A 265 5.97 8.94 -15.95
CA VAL A 265 6.75 10.15 -15.66
C VAL A 265 8.13 9.77 -15.12
N CYS A 266 8.24 8.72 -14.30
CA CYS A 266 9.47 8.22 -13.68
C CYS A 266 9.77 6.79 -14.15
N PRO A 267 10.14 6.58 -15.44
CA PRO A 267 10.15 5.25 -16.06
C PRO A 267 11.22 4.32 -15.48
N ASP A 268 12.37 4.85 -15.10
CA ASP A 268 13.58 4.15 -14.67
C ASP A 268 13.91 4.32 -13.19
N VAL A 269 12.98 4.89 -12.42
CA VAL A 269 13.10 5.12 -10.97
C VAL A 269 12.40 4.00 -10.19
N GLU A 270 12.91 3.62 -9.03
CA GLU A 270 12.21 2.71 -8.12
C GLU A 270 10.87 3.32 -7.71
N VAL A 271 9.75 2.82 -8.23
CA VAL A 271 8.41 3.18 -7.79
C VAL A 271 7.98 2.18 -6.73
N ARG A 272 7.66 2.69 -5.54
CA ARG A 272 7.25 1.88 -4.40
C ARG A 272 5.78 2.06 -4.07
N ILE A 273 5.04 0.96 -3.98
CA ILE A 273 3.73 0.96 -3.37
C ILE A 273 3.95 1.00 -1.86
N ALA A 274 3.48 2.07 -1.23
CA ALA A 274 3.75 2.33 0.17
C ALA A 274 2.46 2.29 1.02
N GLY A 275 2.33 3.13 2.04
CA GLY A 275 1.19 3.10 2.96
C GLY A 275 -0.17 3.18 2.26
N GLY A 276 -1.16 2.47 2.81
CA GLY A 276 -2.55 2.49 2.33
C GLY A 276 -2.87 1.58 1.15
N ARG A 277 -1.91 0.78 0.65
CA ARG A 277 -2.14 -0.13 -0.48
C ARG A 277 -3.24 -1.16 -0.19
N GLU A 278 -3.23 -1.75 0.99
CA GLU A 278 -4.21 -2.76 1.41
C GLU A 278 -5.61 -2.17 1.50
N VAL A 279 -5.70 -0.93 1.97
CA VAL A 279 -6.96 -0.21 2.18
C VAL A 279 -7.60 0.16 0.84
N HIS A 280 -6.81 0.63 -0.11
CA HIS A 280 -7.33 1.21 -1.36
C HIS A 280 -7.20 0.30 -2.57
N LEU A 281 -6.11 -0.45 -2.75
CA LEU A 281 -5.99 -1.41 -3.85
C LEU A 281 -6.75 -2.72 -3.59
N ARG A 282 -6.85 -3.14 -2.35
CA ARG A 282 -7.60 -4.33 -1.93
C ARG A 282 -7.17 -5.58 -2.74
N THR A 283 -8.09 -6.26 -3.39
CA THR A 283 -7.83 -7.43 -4.26
C THR A 283 -7.10 -7.09 -5.56
N MET A 284 -6.95 -5.81 -5.91
CA MET A 284 -6.23 -5.36 -7.10
C MET A 284 -4.73 -5.09 -6.85
N GLN A 285 -4.22 -5.36 -5.64
CA GLN A 285 -2.79 -5.21 -5.32
C GLN A 285 -1.85 -5.92 -6.32
N PRO A 286 -2.13 -7.15 -6.83
CA PRO A 286 -1.28 -7.81 -7.82
C PRO A 286 -1.10 -6.99 -9.11
N LEU A 287 -2.13 -6.24 -9.56
CA LEU A 287 -2.03 -5.37 -10.73
C LEU A 287 -1.04 -4.22 -10.51
N ALA A 288 -0.93 -3.72 -9.27
CA ALA A 288 -0.01 -2.65 -8.96
C ALA A 288 1.47 -3.07 -9.06
N LEU A 289 1.80 -4.36 -8.94
CA LEU A 289 3.15 -4.90 -9.18
C LEU A 289 3.59 -4.79 -10.65
N HIS A 290 2.65 -4.68 -11.58
CA HIS A 290 2.95 -4.37 -12.98
C HIS A 290 3.35 -2.91 -13.21
N LEU A 291 3.10 -2.03 -12.24
CA LEU A 291 3.36 -0.59 -12.30
C LEU A 291 4.56 -0.20 -11.43
N ALA A 292 4.60 -0.74 -10.23
CA ALA A 292 5.67 -0.53 -9.25
C ALA A 292 6.61 -1.74 -9.19
N ASN A 293 7.84 -1.51 -8.74
CA ASN A 293 8.86 -2.55 -8.60
C ASN A 293 9.38 -2.67 -7.16
N SER A 294 8.67 -2.07 -6.21
CA SER A 294 9.06 -2.07 -4.80
C SER A 294 7.83 -1.99 -3.89
N VAL A 295 7.87 -2.65 -2.74
CA VAL A 295 6.81 -2.65 -1.72
C VAL A 295 7.41 -2.58 -0.32
N PHE A 296 6.61 -2.16 0.67
CA PHE A 296 6.91 -2.40 2.07
C PHE A 296 6.38 -3.76 2.50
N LEU A 297 7.20 -4.48 3.24
CA LEU A 297 6.90 -5.78 3.83
C LEU A 297 6.34 -5.57 5.24
N GLY A 298 5.18 -6.16 5.53
CA GLY A 298 4.56 -6.11 6.85
C GLY A 298 4.00 -4.74 7.22
N ASP A 299 4.13 -4.39 8.50
CA ASP A 299 3.47 -3.23 9.07
C ASP A 299 4.05 -1.88 8.66
N TYR A 300 3.19 -0.85 8.71
CA TYR A 300 3.57 0.55 8.59
C TYR A 300 3.89 1.16 9.98
N LEU A 301 4.14 2.48 10.00
CA LEU A 301 4.57 3.18 11.23
C LEU A 301 3.54 3.13 12.35
N THR A 302 2.26 3.24 12.01
CA THR A 302 1.15 3.37 12.97
C THR A 302 -0.07 2.55 12.59
N SER A 303 0.01 1.72 11.55
CA SER A 303 -1.04 0.80 11.12
C SER A 303 -0.45 -0.55 10.77
N GLU A 304 -1.25 -1.58 10.94
CA GLU A 304 -0.93 -2.90 10.43
C GLU A 304 -0.94 -2.89 8.91
N GLY A 305 -0.01 -3.61 8.30
CA GLY A 305 0.05 -3.91 6.88
C GLY A 305 -0.39 -5.35 6.61
N GLN A 306 -0.14 -5.81 5.39
CA GLN A 306 -0.34 -7.21 5.04
C GLN A 306 0.76 -8.07 5.65
N ALA A 307 0.43 -9.27 6.14
CA ALA A 307 1.44 -10.19 6.65
C ALA A 307 2.50 -10.50 5.59
N GLY A 308 3.77 -10.48 5.97
CA GLY A 308 4.89 -10.65 5.03
C GLY A 308 4.78 -11.92 4.17
N LYS A 309 4.28 -13.04 4.73
CA LYS A 309 4.02 -14.27 3.96
C LYS A 309 3.01 -14.03 2.83
N ALA A 310 1.93 -13.31 3.09
CA ALA A 310 0.92 -12.99 2.08
C ALA A 310 1.47 -12.02 1.00
N ASP A 311 2.42 -11.14 1.36
CA ASP A 311 3.13 -10.32 0.38
C ASP A 311 3.99 -11.16 -0.56
N LEU A 312 4.73 -12.13 -0.03
CA LEU A 312 5.55 -13.04 -0.83
C LEU A 312 4.70 -13.92 -1.75
N GLU A 313 3.58 -14.45 -1.25
CA GLU A 313 2.61 -15.20 -2.04
C GLU A 313 2.02 -14.33 -3.17
N MET A 314 1.59 -13.12 -2.87
CA MET A 314 1.06 -12.18 -3.86
C MET A 314 2.09 -11.86 -4.97
N ILE A 315 3.36 -11.66 -4.62
CA ILE A 315 4.43 -11.39 -5.58
C ILE A 315 4.64 -12.60 -6.50
N ALA A 316 4.67 -13.81 -5.93
CA ALA A 316 4.84 -15.04 -6.69
C ALA A 316 3.64 -15.34 -7.61
N ASP A 317 2.40 -15.20 -7.10
CA ASP A 317 1.17 -15.42 -7.86
C ASP A 317 1.02 -14.43 -9.02
N ALA A 318 1.49 -13.20 -8.84
CA ALA A 318 1.55 -12.20 -9.90
C ALA A 318 2.69 -12.44 -10.93
N GLY A 319 3.50 -13.47 -10.71
CA GLY A 319 4.60 -13.87 -11.60
C GLY A 319 5.84 -13.00 -11.46
N PHE A 320 6.05 -12.39 -10.31
CA PHE A 320 7.24 -11.60 -9.98
C PHE A 320 8.18 -12.36 -9.02
N GLU A 321 9.38 -11.84 -8.85
CA GLU A 321 10.46 -12.42 -8.04
C GLU A 321 10.96 -11.36 -7.04
N VAL A 322 11.28 -11.78 -5.82
CA VAL A 322 11.87 -10.89 -4.82
C VAL A 322 13.32 -10.59 -5.18
N GLU A 323 13.70 -9.33 -5.18
CA GLU A 323 15.05 -8.89 -5.48
C GLU A 323 16.04 -9.37 -4.40
N GLY A 324 17.11 -10.08 -4.82
CA GLY A 324 18.16 -10.57 -3.92
C GLY A 324 17.77 -11.83 -3.13
N ALA A 325 16.57 -12.38 -3.31
CA ALA A 325 16.28 -13.72 -2.88
C ALA A 325 17.01 -14.70 -3.83
N GLY A 326 17.90 -15.55 -3.28
CA GLY A 326 18.24 -16.79 -3.94
C GLY A 326 16.95 -17.55 -4.23
N GLU A 327 16.98 -18.67 -5.00
CA GLU A 327 15.76 -19.43 -5.29
C GLU A 327 14.90 -19.54 -4.03
N VAL A 328 13.84 -18.72 -3.97
CA VAL A 328 12.82 -18.83 -2.91
C VAL A 328 12.07 -20.09 -3.24
N THR A 329 12.36 -21.15 -2.52
CA THR A 329 11.58 -22.38 -2.58
C THR A 329 10.22 -22.03 -1.99
N LEU A 330 9.26 -21.74 -2.87
CA LEU A 330 7.87 -21.57 -2.45
C LEU A 330 7.44 -22.88 -1.79
N PRO A 331 6.73 -22.83 -0.64
CA PRO A 331 6.12 -24.03 -0.11
C PRO A 331 5.25 -24.62 -1.20
N GLU A 332 5.48 -25.89 -1.55
CA GLU A 332 4.69 -26.60 -2.54
C GLU A 332 3.20 -26.39 -2.24
N HIS A 333 2.48 -25.78 -3.17
CA HIS A 333 1.04 -25.79 -3.14
C HIS A 333 0.64 -27.27 -3.05
N ARG A 334 0.16 -27.71 -1.89
CA ARG A 334 -0.64 -28.93 -1.85
C ARG A 334 -1.85 -28.61 -2.71
N ALA A 335 -1.80 -29.12 -3.95
CA ALA A 335 -2.97 -29.17 -4.81
C ALA A 335 -4.08 -29.77 -3.95
N GLY A 336 -5.05 -28.98 -3.57
CA GLY A 336 -6.23 -29.43 -2.87
C GLY A 336 -6.80 -30.56 -3.70
N GLY A 337 -7.01 -31.71 -3.06
CA GLY A 337 -7.50 -32.90 -3.73
C GLY A 337 -8.72 -32.58 -4.57
N GLY A 338 -8.52 -32.58 -5.88
CA GLY A 338 -9.61 -32.52 -6.83
C GLY A 338 -10.55 -33.68 -6.56
N CYS A 339 -11.84 -33.42 -6.44
CA CYS A 339 -12.88 -34.43 -6.47
C CYS A 339 -12.68 -35.27 -7.73
N GLY A 340 -12.13 -36.46 -7.53
CA GLY A 340 -12.00 -37.46 -8.59
C GLY A 340 -13.40 -37.85 -9.06
N SER A 341 -13.74 -37.48 -10.27
CA SER A 341 -14.86 -38.05 -11.01
C SER A 341 -14.59 -39.52 -11.20
N HIS A 342 -15.38 -40.36 -10.53
CA HIS A 342 -15.42 -41.81 -10.82
C HIS A 342 -16.10 -42.02 -12.18
N GLU A 343 -15.31 -42.35 -13.21
CA GLU A 343 -15.80 -43.12 -14.32
C GLU A 343 -15.36 -44.57 -14.13
N GLY A 344 -16.36 -45.46 -14.24
CA GLY A 344 -16.29 -46.84 -13.87
C GLY A 344 -15.53 -47.73 -14.83
N GLY A 345 -15.24 -48.92 -14.35
CA GLY A 345 -14.83 -50.06 -15.18
C GLY A 345 -14.11 -51.15 -14.42
N GLY A 346 -14.87 -52.06 -13.88
CA GLY A 346 -14.73 -53.49 -13.71
C GLY A 346 -13.36 -54.13 -13.50
N ALA A 347 -13.23 -54.90 -12.46
CA ALA A 347 -13.07 -56.34 -12.51
C ALA A 347 -12.70 -56.92 -11.13
N CYS A 348 -13.42 -57.96 -10.75
CA CYS A 348 -13.23 -58.79 -9.55
C CYS A 348 -11.87 -59.48 -9.54
N GLY A 349 -11.26 -59.54 -8.35
CA GLY A 349 -10.14 -60.42 -8.06
C GLY A 349 -10.07 -60.63 -6.57
N SER A 350 -10.57 -61.81 -6.14
CA SER A 350 -10.48 -62.38 -4.79
C SER A 350 -9.06 -62.75 -4.43
N HIS A 351 -8.62 -62.51 -3.19
CA HIS A 351 -8.00 -63.55 -2.34
C HIS A 351 -7.70 -63.02 -0.93
N ASP A 352 -8.33 -63.66 0.01
CA ASP A 352 -7.91 -64.24 1.28
C ASP A 352 -6.88 -63.56 2.19
N GLY A 353 -7.31 -63.34 3.44
CA GLY A 353 -6.62 -63.90 4.55
C GLY A 353 -6.31 -63.02 5.75
N ALA A 354 -6.96 -63.37 6.88
CA ALA A 354 -6.56 -63.21 8.28
C ALA A 354 -6.82 -61.88 9.03
N GLU A 355 -7.88 -61.89 9.77
CA GLU A 355 -8.06 -61.94 11.24
C GLU A 355 -7.22 -61.03 12.13
N ALA A 356 -7.87 -60.15 12.84
CA ALA A 356 -8.07 -59.98 14.29
C ALA A 356 -8.23 -58.50 14.59
N GLY A 357 -9.24 -58.06 15.27
CA GLY A 357 -9.73 -58.15 16.56
C GLY A 357 -10.68 -57.02 16.89
N CYS A 358 -11.82 -57.37 17.40
CA CYS A 358 -12.89 -56.52 17.89
C CYS A 358 -12.51 -55.68 19.10
N GLY A 359 -13.10 -54.47 19.18
CA GLY A 359 -13.19 -53.68 20.39
C GLY A 359 -14.41 -52.80 20.34
N SER A 360 -15.52 -53.34 20.80
CA SER A 360 -16.78 -52.62 21.02
C SER A 360 -16.73 -51.75 22.27
N HIS A 361 -17.25 -50.55 22.22
CA HIS A 361 -17.93 -49.95 23.37
C HIS A 361 -19.15 -49.13 22.92
N GLU A 362 -20.27 -49.53 23.48
CA GLU A 362 -21.61 -49.01 23.38
C GLU A 362 -21.81 -47.76 24.24
N GLY A 363 -22.82 -46.96 23.89
CA GLY A 363 -23.53 -46.02 24.74
C GLY A 363 -23.92 -44.77 23.91
N GLY A 364 -25.11 -44.58 23.44
CA GLY A 364 -26.43 -44.77 24.04
C GLY A 364 -27.01 -43.45 24.45
N GLY A 365 -28.09 -43.01 23.77
CA GLY A 365 -28.95 -41.89 24.19
C GLY A 365 -29.24 -40.87 23.09
N ALA A 366 -30.30 -40.96 22.46
CA ALA A 366 -31.70 -40.80 22.62
C ALA A 366 -32.21 -39.53 21.91
N CYS A 367 -33.10 -39.78 20.95
CA CYS A 367 -33.91 -38.82 20.20
C CYS A 367 -34.86 -38.01 21.12
N GLY A 368 -35.11 -36.77 20.79
CA GLY A 368 -36.22 -35.98 21.31
C GLY A 368 -36.81 -35.16 20.19
N SER A 369 -37.91 -35.69 19.65
CA SER A 369 -38.85 -35.00 18.78
C SER A 369 -39.77 -34.10 19.62
N HIS A 370 -40.04 -32.91 19.19
CA HIS A 370 -41.31 -32.23 19.51
C HIS A 370 -41.84 -31.46 18.30
N ASP A 371 -43.06 -31.85 17.99
CA ASP A 371 -43.98 -31.29 17.02
C ASP A 371 -44.54 -29.93 17.48
N GLY A 372 -44.98 -29.14 16.49
CA GLY A 372 -46.23 -28.45 16.70
C GLY A 372 -46.37 -27.01 16.27
N ALA A 373 -47.19 -26.82 15.27
CA ALA A 373 -48.22 -25.79 15.01
C ALA A 373 -47.79 -24.58 14.17
N GLU A 374 -48.20 -24.54 12.99
CA GLU A 374 -49.31 -23.99 12.20
C GLU A 374 -49.82 -22.59 12.56
N ALA A 375 -49.95 -21.82 11.47
CA ALA A 375 -50.94 -20.79 11.10
C ALA A 375 -50.28 -19.44 10.78
N GLY A 376 -50.57 -18.75 9.68
CA GLY A 376 -51.69 -18.79 8.76
C GLY A 376 -51.51 -17.75 7.67
N CYS A 377 -52.11 -18.05 6.53
CA CYS A 377 -52.23 -17.23 5.35
C CYS A 377 -53.05 -15.96 5.58
N GLY A 378 -52.69 -14.88 4.92
CA GLY A 378 -53.53 -13.71 4.75
C GLY A 378 -53.35 -13.08 3.39
N SER A 379 -54.15 -13.52 2.45
CA SER A 379 -54.40 -12.90 1.15
C SER A 379 -55.29 -11.70 1.26
N HIS A 380 -54.97 -10.60 0.59
CA HIS A 380 -55.98 -9.65 0.14
C HIS A 380 -55.71 -9.18 -1.28
N GLU A 381 -56.67 -9.49 -2.14
CA GLU A 381 -56.84 -9.03 -3.50
C GLU A 381 -57.50 -7.63 -3.57
N GLY A 382 -57.38 -7.01 -4.74
CA GLY A 382 -58.23 -5.95 -5.23
C GLY A 382 -57.43 -4.72 -5.68
N GLY A 383 -57.28 -4.35 -6.88
CA GLY A 383 -58.21 -4.29 -8.02
C GLY A 383 -58.21 -2.85 -8.52
N GLY A 384 -58.04 -2.61 -9.82
CA GLY A 384 -58.39 -1.32 -10.38
C GLY A 384 -57.58 -0.88 -11.60
N CYS A 385 -58.08 -1.28 -12.78
CA CYS A 385 -57.69 -0.73 -14.11
C CYS A 385 -58.21 0.70 -14.27
N GLY A 386 -57.41 1.56 -14.89
CA GLY A 386 -57.85 2.86 -15.39
C GLY A 386 -56.96 3.30 -16.56
N SER A 387 -57.49 3.04 -17.78
CA SER A 387 -56.95 3.56 -19.04
C SER A 387 -57.38 5.01 -19.22
N HIS A 388 -56.43 5.88 -19.64
CA HIS A 388 -56.78 7.06 -20.44
C HIS A 388 -55.65 7.40 -21.40
N GLU A 389 -56.04 7.53 -22.66
CA GLU A 389 -55.29 7.99 -23.81
C GLU A 389 -54.98 9.49 -23.73
N GLY A 390 -53.88 9.93 -24.36
CA GLY A 390 -53.83 11.27 -24.91
C GLY A 390 -52.49 12.01 -24.88
N GLY A 391 -51.85 12.14 -26.04
CA GLY A 391 -51.15 13.35 -26.43
C GLY A 391 -49.67 13.44 -26.18
N GLY A 392 -48.87 13.25 -27.25
CA GLY A 392 -47.41 13.48 -27.26
C GLY A 392 -47.05 14.95 -27.20
N VAL A 393 -45.91 15.22 -26.55
CA VAL A 393 -45.02 16.36 -26.83
C VAL A 393 -43.58 15.91 -26.55
N CYS A 394 -42.70 16.08 -27.57
CA CYS A 394 -41.26 15.93 -27.42
C CYS A 394 -40.75 16.95 -26.39
N GLY A 395 -40.32 16.45 -25.22
CA GLY A 395 -39.63 17.22 -24.20
C GLY A 395 -38.24 16.64 -23.98
N THR A 396 -37.22 17.48 -24.19
CA THR A 396 -35.85 17.26 -23.87
C THR A 396 -35.69 16.69 -22.46
N ALA A 397 -35.00 15.56 -22.34
CA ALA A 397 -34.69 14.95 -21.05
C ALA A 397 -33.91 15.94 -20.19
N PRO A 398 -34.30 16.15 -18.94
CA PRO A 398 -33.46 16.89 -18.00
C PRO A 398 -32.21 16.06 -17.64
N ALA A 399 -31.06 16.74 -17.62
CA ALA A 399 -29.81 16.19 -17.14
C ALA A 399 -30.05 15.51 -15.78
N SER A 400 -29.61 14.26 -15.65
CA SER A 400 -29.65 13.50 -14.40
C SER A 400 -28.95 14.30 -13.31
N ALA A 401 -29.69 14.59 -12.24
CA ALA A 401 -29.12 15.17 -11.02
C ALA A 401 -28.00 14.26 -10.52
N PRO A 402 -26.90 14.83 -9.99
CA PRO A 402 -25.84 14.03 -9.37
C PRO A 402 -26.45 13.23 -8.22
N ALA A 403 -26.07 11.96 -8.14
CA ALA A 403 -26.46 11.07 -7.06
C ALA A 403 -26.10 11.74 -5.70
N PRO A 404 -26.96 11.65 -4.68
CA PRO A 404 -26.65 12.22 -3.37
C PRO A 404 -25.33 11.62 -2.86
N ALA A 405 -24.43 12.46 -2.40
CA ALA A 405 -23.19 12.04 -1.75
C ALA A 405 -23.55 11.09 -0.60
N ALA A 406 -22.99 9.89 -0.59
CA ALA A 406 -23.16 8.93 0.48
C ALA A 406 -22.80 9.58 1.81
N SER A 407 -23.64 9.40 2.83
CA SER A 407 -23.38 9.92 4.17
C SER A 407 -22.05 9.36 4.69
N ALA A 408 -21.21 10.20 5.28
CA ALA A 408 -19.86 9.87 5.75
C ALA A 408 -19.81 8.82 6.89
N ASP A 409 -20.94 8.36 7.38
CA ASP A 409 -21.06 7.46 8.55
C ASP A 409 -21.42 6.00 8.21
N GLU A 410 -21.68 5.66 6.94
CA GLU A 410 -21.90 4.27 6.56
C GLU A 410 -20.59 3.63 6.05
N PRO A 411 -20.17 2.47 6.62
CA PRO A 411 -19.02 1.75 6.10
C PRO A 411 -19.32 1.33 4.64
N ARG A 412 -18.50 1.79 3.72
CA ARG A 412 -18.64 1.40 2.30
C ARG A 412 -18.44 -0.11 2.18
N PRO A 413 -19.33 -0.84 1.47
CA PRO A 413 -19.17 -2.27 1.28
C PRO A 413 -17.80 -2.59 0.64
N GLY A 414 -17.05 -3.49 1.26
CA GLY A 414 -15.75 -3.94 0.76
C GLY A 414 -14.53 -3.14 1.21
N LEU A 415 -14.66 -2.15 2.10
CA LEU A 415 -13.51 -1.51 2.73
C LEU A 415 -12.88 -2.44 3.77
N VAL A 416 -11.57 -2.57 3.72
CA VAL A 416 -10.80 -3.26 4.76
C VAL A 416 -10.74 -2.36 5.98
N ALA A 417 -11.04 -2.92 7.17
CA ALA A 417 -10.89 -2.18 8.42
C ALA A 417 -9.41 -1.78 8.61
N VAL A 418 -9.16 -0.49 8.85
CA VAL A 418 -7.81 -0.02 9.21
C VAL A 418 -7.54 -0.45 10.63
N ARG A 419 -6.63 -1.41 10.81
CA ARG A 419 -6.14 -1.80 12.13
C ARG A 419 -4.98 -0.90 12.51
N ARG A 420 -4.93 -0.52 13.79
CA ARG A 420 -3.91 0.37 14.33
C ARG A 420 -2.91 -0.42 15.13
N ARG A 421 -1.65 -0.23 14.82
CA ARG A 421 -0.57 -0.87 15.56
C ARG A 421 -0.62 -0.49 17.03
N GLY A 422 -0.70 -1.48 17.91
CA GLY A 422 -0.71 -1.31 19.35
C GLY A 422 -2.03 -0.84 19.98
N ALA A 423 -3.09 -0.64 19.20
CA ALA A 423 -4.42 -0.34 19.73
C ALA A 423 -5.12 -1.64 20.15
N GLY A 424 -4.93 -2.06 21.39
CA GLY A 424 -5.57 -3.27 21.94
C GLY A 424 -5.01 -4.57 21.38
N THR A 425 -3.83 -4.56 20.77
CA THR A 425 -3.09 -5.75 20.37
C THR A 425 -1.86 -5.91 21.26
N ASP A 426 -1.55 -7.15 21.64
CA ASP A 426 -0.29 -7.49 22.34
C ASP A 426 0.94 -7.46 21.42
N LEU A 427 0.79 -6.90 20.20
CA LEU A 427 1.85 -6.82 19.22
C LEU A 427 2.88 -5.76 19.62
N ALA A 428 4.11 -6.21 19.81
CA ALA A 428 5.24 -5.32 19.96
C ALA A 428 5.43 -4.44 18.70
N PRO A 429 6.05 -3.24 18.84
CA PRO A 429 6.48 -2.46 17.68
C PRO A 429 7.32 -3.35 16.75
N ASN A 430 6.96 -3.41 15.48
CA ASN A 430 7.65 -4.21 14.45
C ASN A 430 7.51 -5.76 14.60
N ALA A 431 6.45 -6.24 15.28
CA ALA A 431 6.13 -7.68 15.31
C ALA A 431 5.45 -8.18 14.03
#